data_77ffd1cf52e9a35a8407536b567b7b7e
#
_entry.id   77ffd1cf52e9a35a8407536b567b7b7e
#
_cell.length_a   1.000
_cell.length_b   1.000
_cell.length_c   1.000
_cell.angle_alpha   90.00
_cell.angle_beta   90.00
_cell.angle_gamma   90.00
#
_symmetry.space_group_name_H-M   'P 1'
#
loop_
_entity.id
_entity.type
_entity.pdbx_description
1 polymer ?
#
loop_
_entity_poly.entity_id
_entity_poly.type
_entity_poly.pdbx_seq_one_letter_code
_entity_poly.pdbx_strand_id
1 'polypeptide(L)'
;MATTIYTYLHNDDLNGSRIVSMDDCMCKLYNIKRDDAAFLKDFNDDLQKPALYILLNKKQQKAYIGETDDFTKRIVQHLSKKDFWEEVLVFNGVNDDTISKTEVQYLEFCAYTKASDVKSYDLSENTQSPKRPHMGVIQLGKADKFFKYVQFLAKFVGCDIFEKRPNVILTTTLEVSQAKVIPVPINLSSEDIKGRTKLSLNGKGPFDKRHMVLEVVKQFLKEYPDATFNEIKATFKQEFLGRFSQYPFIQDDIECARNWKELQEEHCHYFIDEVLRSGDGKEFVVCVEWDKNNIIKVLGIAKALGWNFDIVK
;
A
#
# COMPACT_ATOMS: atom_id res chain seq x y z
N MET A 1 -5.26 16.76 -5.54
CA MET A 1 -4.34 17.38 -6.52
C MET A 1 -3.84 16.29 -7.45
N ALA A 2 -3.77 16.55 -8.75
CA ALA A 2 -3.11 15.64 -9.69
C ALA A 2 -1.59 15.82 -9.58
N THR A 3 -0.83 14.75 -9.78
CA THR A 3 0.64 14.77 -9.79
C THR A 3 1.11 14.18 -11.10
N THR A 4 1.99 14.89 -11.80
CA THR A 4 2.61 14.40 -13.03
C THR A 4 3.93 13.73 -12.68
N ILE A 5 4.15 12.51 -13.20
CA ILE A 5 5.39 11.76 -13.02
C ILE A 5 6.07 11.63 -14.38
N TYR A 6 7.31 12.01 -14.45
CA TYR A 6 8.18 11.87 -15.62
C TYR A 6 9.08 10.66 -15.43
N THR A 7 9.11 9.79 -16.43
CA THR A 7 10.02 8.64 -16.45
C THR A 7 10.86 8.70 -17.72
N TYR A 8 12.17 8.79 -17.53
CA TYR A 8 13.15 8.62 -18.62
C TYR A 8 13.60 7.16 -18.62
N LEU A 9 13.42 6.47 -19.74
CA LEU A 9 13.85 5.09 -19.93
C LEU A 9 15.19 5.09 -20.66
N HIS A 10 16.20 4.50 -20.05
CA HIS A 10 17.49 4.31 -20.71
C HIS A 10 17.36 3.18 -21.75
N ASN A 11 17.81 3.43 -22.98
CA ASN A 11 17.74 2.49 -24.12
C ASN A 11 16.31 1.99 -24.46
N ASP A 12 15.27 2.78 -24.18
CA ASP A 12 13.85 2.44 -24.44
C ASP A 12 13.40 1.10 -23.79
N ASP A 13 14.14 0.61 -22.80
CA ASP A 13 13.81 -0.63 -22.08
C ASP A 13 12.90 -0.36 -20.88
N LEU A 14 11.68 -0.89 -20.93
CA LEU A 14 10.70 -0.80 -19.85
C LEU A 14 11.14 -1.52 -18.55
N ASN A 15 12.03 -2.48 -18.64
CA ASN A 15 12.58 -3.21 -17.49
C ASN A 15 14.00 -2.77 -17.10
N GLY A 16 14.59 -1.88 -17.90
CA GLY A 16 15.94 -1.35 -17.73
C GLY A 16 16.07 -0.29 -16.66
N SER A 17 17.25 0.33 -16.64
CA SER A 17 17.53 1.49 -15.79
C SER A 17 16.70 2.70 -16.22
N ARG A 18 16.27 3.50 -15.26
CA ARG A 18 15.40 4.66 -15.50
C ARG A 18 15.61 5.77 -14.49
N ILE A 19 15.23 6.97 -14.90
CA ILE A 19 15.15 8.13 -13.99
C ILE A 19 13.67 8.47 -13.80
N VAL A 20 13.27 8.73 -12.57
CA VAL A 20 11.91 9.14 -12.22
C VAL A 20 11.95 10.47 -11.47
N SER A 21 11.16 11.42 -11.95
CA SER A 21 10.95 12.70 -11.29
C SER A 21 9.47 13.07 -11.32
N MET A 22 9.07 14.10 -10.59
CA MET A 22 7.69 14.59 -10.61
C MET A 22 7.65 16.09 -10.42
N ASP A 23 6.55 16.71 -10.80
CA ASP A 23 6.32 18.14 -10.62
C ASP A 23 6.44 18.52 -9.13
N ASP A 24 6.99 19.70 -8.88
CA ASP A 24 7.18 20.27 -7.53
C ASP A 24 7.93 19.37 -6.53
N CYS A 25 8.68 18.38 -7.04
CA CYS A 25 9.47 17.48 -6.23
C CYS A 25 10.94 17.92 -6.15
N MET A 26 11.46 17.96 -4.93
CA MET A 26 12.89 18.23 -4.71
C MET A 26 13.76 16.97 -4.82
N CYS A 27 13.17 15.80 -5.03
CA CYS A 27 13.82 14.50 -5.10
C CYS A 27 13.76 13.93 -6.51
N LYS A 28 14.85 13.40 -7.00
CA LYS A 28 14.99 12.64 -8.23
C LYS A 28 15.41 11.20 -7.87
N LEU A 29 14.78 10.21 -8.49
CA LEU A 29 15.13 8.80 -8.32
C LEU A 29 15.83 8.26 -9.56
N TYR A 30 16.98 7.63 -9.38
CA TYR A 30 17.64 6.79 -10.35
C TYR A 30 17.45 5.33 -9.94
N ASN A 31 16.72 4.54 -10.72
CA ASN A 31 16.62 3.10 -10.56
C ASN A 31 17.57 2.43 -11.56
N ILE A 32 18.68 1.89 -11.09
CA ILE A 32 19.79 1.41 -11.91
C ILE A 32 19.92 -0.10 -11.73
N LYS A 33 19.99 -0.81 -12.85
CA LYS A 33 20.27 -2.26 -12.85
C LYS A 33 21.76 -2.51 -12.61
N ARG A 34 22.10 -3.60 -11.93
CA ARG A 34 23.47 -3.93 -11.52
C ARG A 34 24.45 -4.01 -12.70
N ASP A 35 24.00 -4.48 -13.83
CA ASP A 35 24.79 -4.72 -15.05
C ASP A 35 24.77 -3.56 -16.04
N ASP A 36 24.09 -2.45 -15.73
CA ASP A 36 23.99 -1.29 -16.60
C ASP A 36 25.10 -0.27 -16.35
N ALA A 37 26.31 -0.64 -16.75
CA ALA A 37 27.49 0.23 -16.65
C ALA A 37 27.40 1.47 -17.57
N ALA A 38 26.64 1.38 -18.68
CA ALA A 38 26.43 2.49 -19.58
C ALA A 38 25.64 3.61 -18.91
N PHE A 39 24.58 3.27 -18.16
CA PHE A 39 23.79 4.21 -17.39
C PHE A 39 24.66 4.99 -16.37
N LEU A 40 25.52 4.28 -15.64
CA LEU A 40 26.42 4.91 -14.67
C LEU A 40 27.38 5.91 -15.32
N LYS A 41 27.82 5.64 -16.55
CA LYS A 41 28.69 6.52 -17.31
C LYS A 41 27.95 7.76 -17.82
N ASP A 42 26.76 7.57 -18.37
CA ASP A 42 25.97 8.64 -19.00
C ASP A 42 25.43 9.65 -17.99
N PHE A 43 25.17 9.21 -16.75
CA PHE A 43 24.65 10.05 -15.67
C PHE A 43 25.67 10.27 -14.53
N ASN A 44 26.97 10.14 -14.83
CA ASN A 44 28.04 10.25 -13.85
C ASN A 44 27.99 11.55 -13.04
N ASP A 45 27.82 12.70 -13.68
CA ASP A 45 27.81 14.00 -13.02
C ASP A 45 26.63 14.18 -12.05
N ASP A 46 25.48 13.65 -12.42
CA ASP A 46 24.27 13.66 -11.57
C ASP A 46 24.43 12.76 -10.35
N LEU A 47 25.20 11.67 -10.47
CA LEU A 47 25.42 10.70 -9.41
C LEU A 47 26.60 11.05 -8.47
N GLN A 48 27.39 12.07 -8.79
CA GLN A 48 28.45 12.61 -7.93
C GLN A 48 27.94 13.64 -6.91
N LYS A 49 26.72 13.46 -6.41
CA LYS A 49 26.05 14.33 -5.45
C LYS A 49 25.68 13.56 -4.19
N PRO A 50 25.44 14.27 -3.07
CA PRO A 50 24.91 13.62 -1.88
C PRO A 50 23.63 12.86 -2.17
N ALA A 51 23.56 11.60 -1.79
CA ALA A 51 22.45 10.71 -2.09
C ALA A 51 22.19 9.69 -0.97
N LEU A 52 20.92 9.42 -0.75
CA LEU A 52 20.46 8.18 -0.12
C LEU A 52 20.40 7.11 -1.21
N TYR A 53 20.85 5.89 -0.93
CA TYR A 53 20.69 4.78 -1.87
C TYR A 53 20.25 3.49 -1.18
N ILE A 54 19.58 2.62 -1.95
CA ILE A 54 19.08 1.34 -1.49
C ILE A 54 19.46 0.28 -2.52
N LEU A 55 20.37 -0.64 -2.15
CA LEU A 55 20.66 -1.84 -2.94
C LEU A 55 19.56 -2.86 -2.69
N LEU A 56 19.00 -3.47 -3.73
CA LEU A 56 17.82 -4.32 -3.65
C LEU A 56 17.98 -5.64 -4.37
N ASN A 57 17.49 -6.70 -3.72
CA ASN A 57 17.07 -7.92 -4.38
C ASN A 57 15.61 -8.20 -4.00
N LYS A 58 14.69 -7.88 -4.91
CA LYS A 58 13.25 -8.05 -4.68
C LYS A 58 12.84 -9.51 -4.54
N LYS A 59 13.51 -10.43 -5.25
CA LYS A 59 13.20 -11.87 -5.17
C LYS A 59 13.60 -12.46 -3.83
N GLN A 60 14.80 -12.12 -3.34
CA GLN A 60 15.30 -12.57 -2.04
C GLN A 60 14.77 -11.74 -0.87
N GLN A 61 14.07 -10.65 -1.14
CA GLN A 61 13.63 -9.68 -0.13
C GLN A 61 14.79 -9.20 0.75
N LYS A 62 15.91 -8.90 0.13
CA LYS A 62 17.13 -8.46 0.80
C LYS A 62 17.49 -7.05 0.35
N ALA A 63 17.91 -6.21 1.30
CA ALA A 63 18.26 -4.82 1.00
C ALA A 63 19.45 -4.36 1.84
N TYR A 64 20.12 -3.32 1.33
CA TYR A 64 21.10 -2.53 2.06
C TYR A 64 20.78 -1.06 1.86
N ILE A 65 20.70 -0.30 2.92
CA ILE A 65 20.44 1.15 2.91
C ILE A 65 21.74 1.86 3.27
N GLY A 66 22.09 2.90 2.50
CA GLY A 66 23.29 3.67 2.74
C GLY A 66 23.19 5.10 2.22
N GLU A 67 24.12 5.92 2.65
CA GLU A 67 24.30 7.29 2.19
C GLU A 67 25.70 7.49 1.59
N THR A 68 25.83 8.49 0.75
CA THR A 68 27.12 8.85 0.14
C THR A 68 27.13 10.30 -0.35
N ASP A 69 28.31 10.89 -0.46
CA ASP A 69 28.52 12.17 -1.16
C ASP A 69 28.75 11.97 -2.66
N ASP A 70 29.15 10.75 -3.05
CA ASP A 70 29.48 10.39 -4.43
C ASP A 70 29.11 8.92 -4.66
N PHE A 71 27.98 8.74 -5.34
CA PHE A 71 27.47 7.39 -5.58
C PHE A 71 28.33 6.63 -6.59
N THR A 72 28.95 7.31 -7.55
CA THR A 72 29.79 6.65 -8.57
C THR A 72 31.00 5.93 -7.97
N LYS A 73 31.62 6.53 -6.96
CA LYS A 73 32.69 5.87 -6.19
C LYS A 73 32.14 4.78 -5.28
N ARG A 74 30.97 5.01 -4.69
CA ARG A 74 30.37 4.07 -3.74
C ARG A 74 29.93 2.79 -4.39
N ILE A 75 29.33 2.87 -5.58
CA ILE A 75 28.83 1.68 -6.28
C ILE A 75 29.95 0.73 -6.70
N VAL A 76 31.12 1.23 -7.08
CA VAL A 76 32.29 0.38 -7.41
C VAL A 76 32.70 -0.49 -6.21
N GLN A 77 32.65 0.08 -4.99
CA GLN A 77 32.92 -0.69 -3.78
C GLN A 77 31.86 -1.78 -3.53
N HIS A 78 30.61 -1.50 -3.83
CA HIS A 78 29.52 -2.45 -3.68
C HIS A 78 29.55 -3.56 -4.73
N LEU A 79 29.91 -3.25 -5.97
CA LEU A 79 30.07 -4.24 -7.04
C LEU A 79 31.12 -5.31 -6.66
N SER A 80 32.17 -4.93 -5.92
CA SER A 80 33.24 -5.84 -5.50
C SER A 80 32.97 -6.59 -4.19
N LYS A 81 32.07 -6.06 -3.31
CA LYS A 81 31.89 -6.56 -1.94
C LYS A 81 30.54 -7.19 -1.65
N LYS A 82 29.53 -6.90 -2.47
CA LYS A 82 28.15 -7.31 -2.23
C LYS A 82 27.53 -7.91 -3.50
N ASP A 83 27.22 -9.20 -3.47
CA ASP A 83 26.70 -9.94 -4.64
C ASP A 83 25.19 -10.12 -4.63
N PHE A 84 24.51 -9.79 -3.52
CA PHE A 84 23.09 -10.11 -3.33
C PHE A 84 22.16 -9.25 -4.20
N TRP A 85 22.53 -8.02 -4.56
CA TRP A 85 21.64 -7.03 -5.17
C TRP A 85 21.58 -7.13 -6.71
N GLU A 86 20.40 -6.85 -7.26
CA GLU A 86 20.12 -6.84 -8.72
C GLU A 86 19.85 -5.43 -9.24
N GLU A 87 19.39 -4.54 -8.38
CA GLU A 87 19.12 -3.13 -8.71
C GLU A 87 19.41 -2.20 -7.54
N VAL A 88 19.63 -0.94 -7.83
CA VAL A 88 19.82 0.10 -6.82
C VAL A 88 18.89 1.27 -7.07
N LEU A 89 18.29 1.79 -6.02
CA LEU A 89 17.54 3.05 -6.01
C LEU A 89 18.43 4.13 -5.43
N VAL A 90 18.72 5.19 -6.19
CA VAL A 90 19.50 6.35 -5.75
C VAL A 90 18.60 7.56 -5.73
N PHE A 91 18.52 8.22 -4.59
CA PHE A 91 17.70 9.42 -4.36
C PHE A 91 18.60 10.59 -4.09
N ASN A 92 18.62 11.56 -4.99
CA ASN A 92 19.37 12.81 -4.82
C ASN A 92 18.48 14.04 -5.05
N GLY A 93 19.04 15.22 -4.80
CA GLY A 93 18.36 16.48 -5.05
C GLY A 93 18.25 16.79 -6.54
N VAL A 94 17.18 17.47 -6.93
CA VAL A 94 16.98 17.95 -8.31
C VAL A 94 18.07 18.97 -8.69
N ASN A 95 18.46 19.83 -7.74
CA ASN A 95 19.52 20.83 -7.89
C ASN A 95 20.65 20.56 -6.87
N ASP A 96 21.82 21.12 -7.11
CA ASP A 96 23.03 20.88 -6.29
C ASP A 96 22.85 21.24 -4.81
N ASP A 97 22.12 22.30 -4.52
CA ASP A 97 21.86 22.77 -3.15
C ASP A 97 20.63 22.14 -2.48
N THR A 98 20.00 21.15 -3.14
CA THR A 98 18.75 20.60 -2.63
C THR A 98 18.94 19.80 -1.34
N ILE A 99 20.05 19.07 -1.19
CA ILE A 99 20.31 18.21 -0.05
C ILE A 99 21.80 18.18 0.31
N SER A 100 22.09 18.34 1.59
CA SER A 100 23.44 18.32 2.15
C SER A 100 23.82 16.95 2.71
N LYS A 101 25.12 16.76 3.02
CA LYS A 101 25.64 15.55 3.69
C LYS A 101 24.87 15.20 4.96
N THR A 102 24.64 16.18 5.83
CA THR A 102 23.92 15.95 7.10
C THR A 102 22.46 15.52 6.85
N GLU A 103 21.82 16.09 5.82
CA GLU A 103 20.46 15.71 5.46
C GLU A 103 20.42 14.27 4.90
N VAL A 104 21.36 13.84 4.06
CA VAL A 104 21.40 12.44 3.58
C VAL A 104 21.68 11.43 4.70
N GLN A 105 22.52 11.79 5.69
CA GLN A 105 22.71 10.98 6.89
C GLN A 105 21.40 10.82 7.69
N TYR A 106 20.63 11.89 7.80
CA TYR A 106 19.31 11.83 8.41
C TYR A 106 18.33 10.97 7.60
N LEU A 107 18.37 11.08 6.28
CA LEU A 107 17.54 10.24 5.39
C LEU A 107 17.90 8.77 5.51
N GLU A 108 19.19 8.42 5.60
CA GLU A 108 19.63 7.05 5.86
C GLU A 108 19.08 6.52 7.19
N PHE A 109 19.19 7.33 8.25
CA PHE A 109 18.62 6.99 9.56
C PHE A 109 17.09 6.75 9.46
N CYS A 110 16.34 7.65 8.81
CA CYS A 110 14.89 7.52 8.64
C CYS A 110 14.53 6.29 7.80
N ALA A 111 15.24 6.07 6.69
CA ALA A 111 15.00 4.95 5.79
C ALA A 111 15.28 3.60 6.47
N TYR A 112 16.41 3.50 7.17
CA TYR A 112 16.77 2.30 7.91
C TYR A 112 15.78 2.01 9.05
N THR A 113 15.44 3.01 9.86
CA THR A 113 14.47 2.88 10.95
C THR A 113 13.12 2.42 10.41
N LYS A 114 12.62 3.09 9.38
CA LYS A 114 11.33 2.74 8.75
C LYS A 114 11.34 1.32 8.18
N ALA A 115 12.37 0.93 7.45
CA ALA A 115 12.51 -0.40 6.87
C ALA A 115 12.64 -1.49 7.95
N SER A 116 13.38 -1.21 9.04
CA SER A 116 13.51 -2.11 10.18
C SER A 116 12.20 -2.32 10.94
N ASP A 117 11.36 -1.29 11.06
CA ASP A 117 10.04 -1.37 11.69
C ASP A 117 9.05 -2.16 10.81
N VAL A 118 9.17 -1.98 9.49
CA VAL A 118 8.31 -2.63 8.49
C VAL A 118 8.64 -4.11 8.34
N LYS A 119 9.95 -4.46 8.38
CA LYS A 119 10.46 -5.84 8.25
C LYS A 119 10.09 -6.56 6.94
N SER A 120 9.84 -5.80 5.86
CA SER A 120 9.54 -6.37 4.54
C SER A 120 10.78 -6.93 3.83
N TYR A 121 11.98 -6.45 4.21
CA TYR A 121 13.26 -6.86 3.66
C TYR A 121 14.23 -7.23 4.78
N ASP A 122 15.08 -8.22 4.52
CA ASP A 122 16.24 -8.54 5.34
C ASP A 122 17.31 -7.43 5.16
N LEU A 123 17.65 -6.76 6.25
CA LEU A 123 18.66 -5.71 6.33
C LEU A 123 19.97 -6.18 6.94
N SER A 124 20.24 -7.48 6.97
CA SER A 124 21.46 -8.08 7.57
C SER A 124 22.77 -7.57 6.95
N GLU A 125 22.69 -7.07 5.72
CA GLU A 125 23.82 -6.41 5.04
C GLU A 125 24.23 -5.06 5.65
N ASN A 126 23.34 -4.43 6.43
CA ASN A 126 23.65 -3.25 7.23
C ASN A 126 24.25 -3.69 8.58
N THR A 127 25.56 -3.85 8.62
CA THR A 127 26.29 -4.31 9.83
C THR A 127 26.23 -3.33 11.00
N GLN A 128 25.92 -2.06 10.73
CA GLN A 128 25.74 -1.00 11.72
C GLN A 128 24.45 -0.23 11.44
N SER A 129 23.71 0.08 12.51
CA SER A 129 22.54 0.95 12.42
C SER A 129 22.99 2.42 12.29
N PRO A 130 22.43 3.18 11.35
CA PRO A 130 22.72 4.60 11.21
C PRO A 130 22.37 5.38 12.48
N LYS A 131 23.17 6.36 12.83
CA LYS A 131 22.89 7.26 13.96
C LYS A 131 22.16 8.50 13.47
N ARG A 132 21.19 8.95 14.26
CA ARG A 132 20.50 10.21 13.96
C ARG A 132 21.46 11.40 14.10
N PRO A 133 21.72 12.18 13.04
CA PRO A 133 22.54 13.37 13.13
C PRO A 133 21.83 14.50 13.88
N HIS A 134 22.60 15.43 14.44
CA HIS A 134 22.04 16.64 15.02
C HIS A 134 21.74 17.65 13.91
N MET A 135 20.50 18.13 13.85
CA MET A 135 20.04 19.06 12.82
C MET A 135 19.11 20.13 13.41
N GLY A 136 19.15 21.31 12.83
CA GLY A 136 18.20 22.38 13.15
C GLY A 136 16.78 22.08 12.64
N VAL A 137 15.78 22.70 13.25
CA VAL A 137 14.34 22.44 12.95
C VAL A 137 14.00 22.66 11.47
N ILE A 138 14.58 23.68 10.82
CA ILE A 138 14.36 23.97 9.39
C ILE A 138 14.92 22.85 8.51
N GLN A 139 16.12 22.37 8.80
CA GLN A 139 16.74 21.26 8.07
C GLN A 139 15.96 19.96 8.26
N LEU A 140 15.49 19.68 9.49
CA LEU A 140 14.64 18.53 9.77
C LEU A 140 13.36 18.58 8.92
N GLY A 141 12.65 19.71 8.91
CA GLY A 141 11.42 19.84 8.12
C GLY A 141 11.64 19.65 6.62
N LYS A 142 12.78 20.13 6.08
CA LYS A 142 13.18 19.91 4.69
C LYS A 142 13.47 18.43 4.41
N ALA A 143 14.26 17.78 5.25
CA ALA A 143 14.62 16.37 5.11
C ALA A 143 13.39 15.43 5.28
N ASP A 144 12.48 15.73 6.21
CA ASP A 144 11.22 15.00 6.37
C ASP A 144 10.33 15.09 5.12
N LYS A 145 10.27 16.28 4.50
CA LYS A 145 9.57 16.47 3.23
C LYS A 145 10.23 15.65 2.13
N PHE A 146 11.55 15.68 2.04
CA PHE A 146 12.31 14.88 1.07
C PHE A 146 12.07 13.38 1.27
N PHE A 147 12.03 12.89 2.52
CA PHE A 147 11.78 11.48 2.82
C PHE A 147 10.38 11.01 2.37
N LYS A 148 9.37 11.87 2.40
CA LYS A 148 8.06 11.54 1.82
C LYS A 148 8.14 11.29 0.32
N TYR A 149 8.93 12.06 -0.40
CA TYR A 149 9.19 11.82 -1.83
C TYR A 149 9.97 10.52 -2.07
N VAL A 150 10.96 10.22 -1.23
CA VAL A 150 11.70 8.94 -1.28
C VAL A 150 10.74 7.76 -1.16
N GLN A 151 9.85 7.78 -0.18
CA GLN A 151 8.86 6.71 0.02
C GLN A 151 7.90 6.58 -1.18
N PHE A 152 7.42 7.71 -1.69
CA PHE A 152 6.51 7.73 -2.85
C PHE A 152 7.18 7.18 -4.11
N LEU A 153 8.38 7.67 -4.44
CA LEU A 153 9.12 7.25 -5.63
C LEU A 153 9.59 5.79 -5.54
N ALA A 154 10.01 5.32 -4.35
CA ALA A 154 10.33 3.91 -4.12
C ALA A 154 9.11 3.02 -4.43
N LYS A 155 7.95 3.38 -3.91
CA LYS A 155 6.68 2.65 -4.17
C LYS A 155 6.31 2.68 -5.64
N PHE A 156 6.47 3.81 -6.32
CA PHE A 156 6.17 3.96 -7.74
C PHE A 156 6.98 2.98 -8.61
N VAL A 157 8.25 2.73 -8.29
CA VAL A 157 9.08 1.74 -9.00
C VAL A 157 8.95 0.30 -8.45
N GLY A 158 7.92 0.06 -7.64
CA GLY A 158 7.62 -1.28 -7.12
C GLY A 158 8.55 -1.76 -5.99
N CYS A 159 9.14 -0.82 -5.23
CA CYS A 159 9.88 -1.13 -4.01
C CYS A 159 9.01 -0.85 -2.78
N ASP A 160 8.62 -1.90 -2.06
CA ASP A 160 7.75 -1.85 -0.89
C ASP A 160 8.51 -1.91 0.45
N ILE A 161 9.81 -1.55 0.44
CA ILE A 161 10.68 -1.58 1.63
C ILE A 161 10.15 -0.73 2.81
N PHE A 162 9.39 0.32 2.51
CA PHE A 162 8.79 1.22 3.50
C PHE A 162 7.32 0.89 3.81
N GLU A 163 6.76 -0.13 3.18
CA GLU A 163 5.37 -0.54 3.34
C GLU A 163 5.31 -1.79 4.22
N LYS A 164 4.47 -1.76 5.25
CA LYS A 164 4.17 -2.98 6.00
C LYS A 164 3.53 -3.97 5.06
N ARG A 165 4.19 -5.09 4.81
CA ARG A 165 3.49 -6.24 4.21
C ARG A 165 2.52 -6.76 5.26
N PRO A 166 1.29 -7.08 4.88
CA PRO A 166 0.44 -7.85 5.77
C PRO A 166 1.23 -9.11 6.16
N ASN A 167 1.31 -9.41 7.47
CA ASN A 167 2.04 -10.56 7.99
C ASN A 167 1.51 -11.83 7.33
N VAL A 168 2.24 -12.37 6.37
CA VAL A 168 2.04 -13.74 5.90
C VAL A 168 2.75 -14.64 6.91
N ILE A 169 2.02 -15.13 7.90
CA ILE A 169 2.46 -16.27 8.68
C ILE A 169 2.44 -17.47 7.71
N LEU A 170 3.64 -17.90 7.31
CA LEU A 170 3.84 -19.19 6.63
C LEU A 170 3.50 -20.33 7.60
N THR A 171 2.24 -20.62 7.76
CA THR A 171 1.80 -21.94 8.16
C THR A 171 1.70 -22.77 6.89
N THR A 172 2.67 -23.68 6.74
CA THR A 172 2.62 -24.77 5.79
C THR A 172 1.30 -25.53 5.91
N THR A 173 0.33 -25.17 5.10
CA THR A 173 -0.68 -26.05 4.51
C THR A 173 -1.55 -25.21 3.58
N LEU A 174 -1.44 -25.52 2.28
CA LEU A 174 -2.27 -25.02 1.17
C LEU A 174 -2.05 -23.53 0.82
N GLU A 175 -1.30 -23.34 -0.26
CA GLU A 175 -1.21 -22.07 -1.01
C GLU A 175 -2.61 -21.56 -1.38
N VAL A 176 -3.20 -20.72 -0.51
CA VAL A 176 -4.13 -19.73 -0.97
C VAL A 176 -3.28 -18.48 -1.20
N SER A 177 -2.76 -18.35 -2.44
CA SER A 177 -2.27 -17.07 -2.95
C SER A 177 -3.17 -15.95 -2.45
N GLN A 178 -2.59 -14.82 -2.02
CA GLN A 178 -3.30 -13.55 -1.82
C GLN A 178 -3.93 -13.10 -3.16
N ALA A 179 -4.87 -13.87 -3.64
CA ALA A 179 -5.77 -13.44 -4.68
C ALA A 179 -6.56 -12.29 -4.04
N LYS A 180 -6.36 -11.04 -4.54
CA LYS A 180 -7.42 -10.03 -4.45
C LYS A 180 -8.71 -10.78 -4.64
N VAL A 181 -9.57 -10.81 -3.62
CA VAL A 181 -10.89 -11.43 -3.78
C VAL A 181 -11.58 -10.62 -4.86
N ILE A 182 -11.56 -11.14 -6.08
CA ILE A 182 -12.20 -10.50 -7.22
C ILE A 182 -13.61 -11.05 -7.23
N PRO A 183 -14.65 -10.20 -7.17
CA PRO A 183 -16.02 -10.66 -7.25
C PRO A 183 -16.20 -11.53 -8.50
N VAL A 184 -16.62 -12.76 -8.31
CA VAL A 184 -16.93 -13.67 -9.42
C VAL A 184 -18.33 -13.32 -9.95
N PRO A 185 -18.53 -13.28 -11.28
CA PRO A 185 -19.87 -13.12 -11.85
C PRO A 185 -20.83 -14.16 -11.26
N ILE A 186 -21.97 -13.68 -10.78
CA ILE A 186 -23.05 -14.54 -10.29
C ILE A 186 -24.20 -14.59 -11.31
N ASN A 187 -24.87 -15.72 -11.41
CA ASN A 187 -26.01 -15.89 -12.31
C ASN A 187 -27.32 -15.32 -11.71
N LEU A 188 -27.20 -14.28 -10.88
CA LEU A 188 -28.33 -13.52 -10.37
C LEU A 188 -28.34 -12.14 -11.03
N SER A 189 -29.48 -11.79 -11.61
CA SER A 189 -29.73 -10.47 -12.16
C SER A 189 -30.27 -9.54 -11.08
N SER A 190 -30.19 -8.24 -11.31
CA SER A 190 -30.84 -7.25 -10.44
C SER A 190 -32.37 -7.42 -10.40
N GLU A 191 -32.91 -8.13 -11.37
CA GLU A 191 -34.35 -8.48 -11.45
C GLU A 191 -34.75 -9.58 -10.46
N ASP A 192 -33.84 -10.51 -10.14
CA ASP A 192 -34.04 -11.58 -9.17
C ASP A 192 -34.06 -11.06 -7.73
N ILE A 193 -33.42 -9.92 -7.48
CA ILE A 193 -33.25 -9.31 -6.15
C ILE A 193 -34.12 -8.03 -6.02
N LYS A 194 -35.39 -8.11 -6.46
CA LYS A 194 -36.33 -6.98 -6.40
C LYS A 194 -36.99 -6.78 -5.02
N GLY A 195 -37.32 -5.54 -4.73
CA GLY A 195 -38.18 -5.18 -3.61
C GLY A 195 -37.67 -5.71 -2.27
N ARG A 196 -38.55 -6.50 -1.59
CA ARG A 196 -38.29 -7.06 -0.25
C ARG A 196 -37.69 -8.47 -0.29
N THR A 197 -36.99 -8.83 -1.38
CA THR A 197 -36.30 -10.13 -1.50
C THR A 197 -35.41 -10.38 -0.29
N LYS A 198 -35.54 -11.56 0.31
CA LYS A 198 -34.68 -12.02 1.40
C LYS A 198 -33.63 -12.97 0.88
N LEU A 199 -32.47 -12.98 1.54
CA LEU A 199 -31.31 -13.77 1.17
C LEU A 199 -30.85 -14.61 2.35
N SER A 200 -30.22 -15.75 2.08
CA SER A 200 -29.51 -16.53 3.10
C SER A 200 -28.04 -16.63 2.75
N LEU A 201 -27.17 -16.76 3.76
CA LEU A 201 -25.73 -16.96 3.65
C LEU A 201 -25.34 -18.23 4.41
N ASN A 202 -24.78 -19.22 3.71
CA ASN A 202 -24.41 -20.52 4.28
C ASN A 202 -25.55 -21.17 5.10
N GLY A 203 -26.79 -21.07 4.59
CA GLY A 203 -27.98 -21.59 5.23
C GLY A 203 -28.53 -20.77 6.40
N LYS A 204 -27.90 -19.63 6.73
CA LYS A 204 -28.39 -18.68 7.74
C LYS A 204 -29.20 -17.57 7.07
N GLY A 205 -30.20 -17.07 7.74
CA GLY A 205 -31.11 -16.02 7.29
C GLY A 205 -32.53 -16.29 7.75
N PRO A 206 -33.55 -15.61 7.21
CA PRO A 206 -33.51 -14.72 6.03
C PRO A 206 -33.01 -13.29 6.34
N PHE A 207 -32.15 -12.78 5.51
CA PHE A 207 -31.61 -11.42 5.62
C PHE A 207 -32.20 -10.51 4.54
N ASP A 208 -32.46 -9.25 4.84
CA ASP A 208 -32.62 -8.23 3.80
C ASP A 208 -31.26 -7.84 3.19
N LYS A 209 -31.26 -7.00 2.17
CA LYS A 209 -30.04 -6.64 1.43
C LYS A 209 -28.94 -6.04 2.33
N ARG A 210 -29.34 -5.16 3.26
CA ARG A 210 -28.43 -4.48 4.19
C ARG A 210 -27.79 -5.46 5.18
N HIS A 211 -28.61 -6.28 5.84
CA HIS A 211 -28.16 -7.29 6.77
C HIS A 211 -27.37 -8.40 6.09
N MET A 212 -27.71 -8.75 4.84
CA MET A 212 -26.91 -9.70 4.06
C MET A 212 -25.47 -9.22 3.86
N VAL A 213 -25.27 -7.93 3.55
CA VAL A 213 -23.92 -7.36 3.41
C VAL A 213 -23.18 -7.37 4.75
N LEU A 214 -23.84 -6.99 5.83
CA LEU A 214 -23.27 -7.05 7.17
C LEU A 214 -22.83 -8.48 7.54
N GLU A 215 -23.66 -9.48 7.24
CA GLU A 215 -23.33 -10.89 7.51
C GLU A 215 -22.19 -11.42 6.65
N VAL A 216 -22.07 -10.96 5.40
CA VAL A 216 -20.90 -11.25 4.54
C VAL A 216 -19.62 -10.69 5.16
N VAL A 217 -19.64 -9.46 5.69
CA VAL A 217 -18.47 -8.87 6.37
C VAL A 217 -18.16 -9.61 7.67
N LYS A 218 -19.19 -9.95 8.48
CA LYS A 218 -19.03 -10.74 9.71
C LYS A 218 -18.47 -12.15 9.44
N GLN A 219 -18.95 -12.83 8.40
CA GLN A 219 -18.42 -14.13 7.99
C GLN A 219 -16.97 -14.03 7.54
N PHE A 220 -16.62 -12.96 6.83
CA PHE A 220 -15.23 -12.67 6.44
C PHE A 220 -14.34 -12.56 7.68
N LEU A 221 -14.72 -11.73 8.65
CA LEU A 221 -13.95 -11.56 9.90
C LEU A 221 -13.83 -12.86 10.71
N LYS A 222 -14.84 -13.72 10.65
CA LYS A 222 -14.82 -15.02 11.34
C LYS A 222 -13.83 -15.99 10.69
N GLU A 223 -13.72 -16.00 9.37
CA GLU A 223 -12.81 -16.88 8.63
C GLU A 223 -11.37 -16.29 8.56
N TYR A 224 -11.27 -14.97 8.61
CA TYR A 224 -10.00 -14.22 8.57
C TYR A 224 -9.87 -13.31 9.81
N PRO A 225 -9.75 -13.88 11.02
CA PRO A 225 -9.76 -13.12 12.27
C PRO A 225 -8.58 -12.15 12.39
N ASP A 226 -7.47 -12.43 11.70
CA ASP A 226 -6.27 -11.60 11.68
C ASP A 226 -6.28 -10.54 10.56
N ALA A 227 -7.36 -10.46 9.75
CA ALA A 227 -7.44 -9.50 8.66
C ALA A 227 -7.38 -8.07 9.18
N THR A 228 -6.42 -7.31 8.68
CA THR A 228 -6.25 -5.90 9.03
C THR A 228 -7.36 -5.05 8.44
N PHE A 229 -7.58 -3.88 9.02
CA PHE A 229 -8.57 -2.94 8.50
C PHE A 229 -8.35 -2.58 7.03
N ASN A 230 -7.09 -2.45 6.60
CA ASN A 230 -6.76 -2.16 5.20
C ASN A 230 -7.08 -3.33 4.25
N GLU A 231 -6.91 -4.57 4.70
CA GLU A 231 -7.30 -5.76 3.91
C GLU A 231 -8.81 -5.89 3.78
N ILE A 232 -9.54 -5.57 4.85
CA ILE A 232 -11.00 -5.51 4.82
C ILE A 232 -11.47 -4.45 3.81
N LYS A 233 -10.90 -3.24 3.83
CA LYS A 233 -11.20 -2.18 2.84
C LYS A 233 -10.80 -2.55 1.41
N ALA A 234 -9.73 -3.31 1.24
CA ALA A 234 -9.28 -3.79 -0.07
C ALA A 234 -10.20 -4.87 -0.63
N THR A 235 -10.81 -5.69 0.24
CA THR A 235 -11.79 -6.73 -0.12
C THR A 235 -13.17 -6.11 -0.41
N PHE A 236 -13.63 -5.25 0.49
CA PHE A 236 -14.95 -4.60 0.43
C PHE A 236 -14.79 -3.16 -0.08
N LYS A 237 -14.56 -3.04 -1.39
CA LYS A 237 -14.18 -1.77 -2.01
C LYS A 237 -15.32 -0.76 -2.05
N GLN A 238 -14.98 0.52 -1.90
CA GLN A 238 -15.91 1.64 -2.04
C GLN A 238 -16.69 1.65 -3.36
N GLU A 239 -16.05 1.25 -4.45
CA GLU A 239 -16.67 1.20 -5.78
C GLU A 239 -17.88 0.25 -5.89
N PHE A 240 -18.10 -0.61 -4.89
CA PHE A 240 -19.27 -1.49 -4.85
C PHE A 240 -20.55 -0.74 -4.55
N LEU A 241 -20.49 0.32 -3.75
CA LEU A 241 -21.63 1.21 -3.51
C LEU A 241 -21.99 2.10 -4.71
N GLY A 242 -21.13 2.12 -5.76
CA GLY A 242 -21.33 2.94 -6.94
C GLY A 242 -20.66 4.32 -6.85
N ARG A 243 -20.55 5.00 -8.01
CA ARG A 243 -19.81 6.26 -8.15
C ARG A 243 -20.43 7.47 -7.42
N PHE A 244 -21.70 7.38 -7.05
CA PHE A 244 -22.46 8.47 -6.44
C PHE A 244 -22.63 8.34 -4.94
N SER A 245 -22.14 7.25 -4.32
CA SER A 245 -22.21 7.11 -2.87
C SER A 245 -21.21 8.03 -2.21
N GLN A 246 -21.70 8.98 -1.45
CA GLN A 246 -20.90 9.86 -0.60
C GLN A 246 -20.51 9.19 0.73
N TYR A 247 -21.06 8.00 1.00
CA TYR A 247 -20.82 7.26 2.25
C TYR A 247 -19.79 6.15 2.01
N PRO A 248 -18.70 6.05 2.81
CA PRO A 248 -17.79 4.92 2.76
C PRO A 248 -18.50 3.59 3.00
N PHE A 249 -18.11 2.52 2.28
CA PHE A 249 -18.61 1.17 2.56
C PHE A 249 -18.30 0.76 3.99
N ILE A 250 -17.09 1.04 4.44
CA ILE A 250 -16.58 0.78 5.79
C ILE A 250 -16.09 2.09 6.38
N GLN A 251 -16.64 2.50 7.52
CA GLN A 251 -16.31 3.73 8.23
C GLN A 251 -15.64 3.40 9.57
N ASP A 252 -14.43 3.94 9.76
CA ASP A 252 -13.64 3.78 10.97
C ASP A 252 -13.75 4.98 11.94
N ASP A 253 -14.32 6.08 11.50
CA ASP A 253 -14.74 7.18 12.37
C ASP A 253 -16.17 6.92 12.86
N ILE A 254 -16.27 6.20 13.97
CA ILE A 254 -17.57 5.80 14.55
C ILE A 254 -18.32 7.01 15.11
N GLU A 255 -17.60 8.01 15.61
CA GLU A 255 -18.21 9.25 16.11
C GLU A 255 -18.83 10.04 14.96
N CYS A 256 -18.13 10.17 13.84
CA CYS A 256 -18.69 10.74 12.63
C CYS A 256 -19.92 9.95 12.14
N ALA A 257 -19.87 8.63 12.16
CA ALA A 257 -20.99 7.77 11.76
C ALA A 257 -22.22 7.96 12.70
N ARG A 258 -22.02 8.22 13.99
CA ARG A 258 -23.08 8.52 14.97
C ARG A 258 -23.65 9.92 14.79
N ASN A 259 -22.81 10.90 14.58
CA ASN A 259 -23.22 12.30 14.38
C ASN A 259 -24.11 12.47 13.15
N TRP A 260 -23.94 11.65 12.13
CA TRP A 260 -24.81 11.62 10.95
C TRP A 260 -26.23 11.15 11.28
N LYS A 261 -26.41 10.32 12.31
CA LYS A 261 -27.72 9.94 12.84
C LYS A 261 -28.43 11.13 13.52
N GLU A 262 -27.66 11.96 14.24
CA GLU A 262 -28.21 13.09 14.98
C GLU A 262 -28.57 14.28 14.08
N LEU A 263 -27.86 14.45 12.93
CA LEU A 263 -28.10 15.51 11.97
C LEU A 263 -29.27 15.24 11.01
N GLN A 264 -29.66 13.97 10.84
CA GLN A 264 -30.77 13.57 9.98
C GLN A 264 -31.67 12.60 10.76
N GLU A 265 -32.70 13.12 11.41
CA GLU A 265 -33.58 12.43 12.36
C GLU A 265 -34.21 11.10 11.91
N GLU A 266 -34.12 10.68 10.64
CA GLU A 266 -34.80 9.50 10.11
C GLU A 266 -33.93 8.41 9.50
N HIS A 267 -32.66 8.66 9.11
CA HIS A 267 -31.85 7.64 8.41
C HIS A 267 -30.40 7.57 8.87
N CYS A 268 -30.05 6.53 9.62
CA CYS A 268 -28.65 6.20 9.87
C CYS A 268 -28.08 5.44 8.67
N HIS A 269 -26.96 5.96 8.10
CA HIS A 269 -26.30 5.37 6.93
C HIS A 269 -25.36 4.21 7.27
N TYR A 270 -25.23 3.88 8.57
CA TYR A 270 -24.35 2.82 9.06
C TYR A 270 -25.03 1.95 10.13
N PHE A 271 -24.56 0.71 10.27
CA PHE A 271 -24.92 -0.17 11.39
C PHE A 271 -24.15 0.25 12.66
N ILE A 272 -24.52 1.37 13.27
CA ILE A 272 -23.81 1.95 14.43
C ILE A 272 -23.92 1.09 15.70
N ASP A 273 -24.95 0.25 15.80
CA ASP A 273 -25.18 -0.67 16.94
C ASP A 273 -24.39 -1.99 16.74
N GLU A 274 -23.78 -2.18 15.57
CA GLU A 274 -23.03 -3.37 15.17
C GLU A 274 -21.58 -2.99 14.82
N VAL A 275 -20.83 -2.52 15.83
CA VAL A 275 -19.42 -2.19 15.67
C VAL A 275 -18.61 -3.47 15.51
N LEU A 276 -17.87 -3.55 14.39
CA LEU A 276 -16.98 -4.67 14.08
C LEU A 276 -15.54 -4.28 14.40
N ARG A 277 -14.67 -5.29 14.54
CA ARG A 277 -13.25 -5.10 14.85
C ARG A 277 -12.38 -5.91 13.90
N SER A 278 -11.35 -5.28 13.34
CA SER A 278 -10.33 -5.92 12.50
C SER A 278 -9.29 -6.65 13.36
N GLY A 279 -8.49 -7.53 12.73
CA GLY A 279 -7.41 -8.25 13.40
C GLY A 279 -6.32 -7.36 13.97
N ASP A 280 -6.09 -6.18 13.37
CA ASP A 280 -5.19 -5.14 13.91
C ASP A 280 -5.85 -4.25 14.99
N GLY A 281 -7.05 -4.63 15.45
CA GLY A 281 -7.75 -4.01 16.57
C GLY A 281 -8.53 -2.74 16.26
N LYS A 282 -8.64 -2.35 14.99
CA LYS A 282 -9.37 -1.15 14.56
C LYS A 282 -10.87 -1.41 14.52
N GLU A 283 -11.66 -0.56 15.16
CA GLU A 283 -13.12 -0.62 15.15
C GLU A 283 -13.69 0.08 13.90
N PHE A 284 -14.78 -0.44 13.38
CA PHE A 284 -15.45 0.12 12.20
C PHE A 284 -16.92 -0.30 12.12
N VAL A 285 -17.68 0.41 11.28
CA VAL A 285 -19.09 0.14 10.99
C VAL A 285 -19.30 0.00 9.49
N VAL A 286 -20.34 -0.76 9.11
CA VAL A 286 -20.70 -1.07 7.72
C VAL A 286 -21.84 -0.18 7.26
N CYS A 287 -21.76 0.33 6.03
CA CYS A 287 -22.80 1.14 5.39
C CYS A 287 -24.10 0.33 5.16
N VAL A 288 -25.26 0.98 5.26
CA VAL A 288 -26.58 0.36 5.03
C VAL A 288 -27.17 0.67 3.64
N GLU A 289 -26.51 1.47 2.82
CA GLU A 289 -27.00 1.96 1.52
C GLU A 289 -26.89 0.91 0.41
N TRP A 290 -27.62 -0.19 0.55
CA TRP A 290 -27.56 -1.33 -0.38
C TRP A 290 -28.85 -1.52 -1.16
N ASP A 291 -28.72 -1.51 -2.48
CA ASP A 291 -29.80 -1.77 -3.44
C ASP A 291 -29.61 -3.09 -4.22
N LYS A 292 -30.51 -3.36 -5.15
CA LYS A 292 -30.46 -4.56 -5.99
C LYS A 292 -29.28 -4.63 -6.95
N ASN A 293 -28.65 -3.50 -7.29
CA ASN A 293 -27.57 -3.43 -8.27
C ASN A 293 -26.19 -3.55 -7.58
N ASN A 294 -26.03 -2.89 -6.43
CA ASN A 294 -24.75 -2.84 -5.75
C ASN A 294 -24.48 -4.08 -4.88
N ILE A 295 -25.50 -4.72 -4.30
CA ILE A 295 -25.36 -5.95 -3.52
C ILE A 295 -24.78 -7.12 -4.32
N ILE A 296 -25.06 -7.19 -5.64
CA ILE A 296 -24.56 -8.26 -6.53
C ILE A 296 -23.02 -8.36 -6.45
N LYS A 297 -22.31 -7.25 -6.32
CA LYS A 297 -20.86 -7.23 -6.20
C LYS A 297 -20.37 -7.88 -4.91
N VAL A 298 -21.10 -7.65 -3.80
CA VAL A 298 -20.78 -8.26 -2.50
C VAL A 298 -21.10 -9.77 -2.50
N LEU A 299 -22.20 -10.17 -3.12
CA LEU A 299 -22.50 -11.58 -3.33
C LEU A 299 -21.46 -12.27 -4.23
N GLY A 300 -20.89 -11.55 -5.20
CA GLY A 300 -19.76 -12.01 -6.00
C GLY A 300 -18.51 -12.28 -5.17
N ILE A 301 -18.26 -11.51 -4.09
CA ILE A 301 -17.19 -11.79 -3.11
C ILE A 301 -17.54 -13.07 -2.32
N ALA A 302 -18.76 -13.18 -1.79
CA ALA A 302 -19.17 -14.37 -1.06
C ALA A 302 -18.96 -15.63 -1.89
N LYS A 303 -19.34 -15.61 -3.17
CA LYS A 303 -19.09 -16.72 -4.10
C LYS A 303 -17.62 -16.99 -4.35
N ALA A 304 -16.78 -15.94 -4.50
CA ALA A 304 -15.36 -16.08 -4.70
C ALA A 304 -14.65 -16.72 -3.49
N LEU A 305 -15.21 -16.51 -2.28
CA LEU A 305 -14.76 -17.12 -1.02
C LEU A 305 -15.37 -18.52 -0.79
N GLY A 306 -16.16 -19.06 -1.75
CA GLY A 306 -16.75 -20.37 -1.66
C GLY A 306 -18.01 -20.45 -0.77
N TRP A 307 -18.62 -19.31 -0.41
CA TRP A 307 -19.83 -19.27 0.41
C TRP A 307 -21.09 -19.41 -0.45
N ASN A 308 -22.05 -20.13 0.09
CA ASN A 308 -23.34 -20.32 -0.55
C ASN A 308 -24.32 -19.22 -0.13
N PHE A 309 -25.07 -18.72 -1.09
CA PHE A 309 -26.17 -17.80 -0.81
C PHE A 309 -27.36 -18.16 -1.70
N ASP A 310 -28.56 -17.99 -1.16
CA ASP A 310 -29.81 -18.34 -1.83
C ASP A 310 -30.86 -17.23 -1.63
N ILE A 311 -31.78 -17.14 -2.59
CA ILE A 311 -32.98 -16.32 -2.44
C ILE A 311 -34.00 -17.12 -1.61
N VAL A 312 -34.39 -16.57 -0.48
CA VAL A 312 -35.42 -17.13 0.39
C VAL A 312 -36.75 -16.57 -0.06
N LYS A 313 -37.63 -17.49 -0.53
CA LYS A 313 -39.00 -17.16 -0.94
C LYS A 313 -39.93 -17.00 0.24
#